data_fc985c12688ff2db77b8c2642b3ff977
#
_entry.id   fc985c12688ff2db77b8c2642b3ff977
#
_cell.length_a   1.000
_cell.length_b   1.000
_cell.length_c   1.000
_cell.angle_alpha   90.00
_cell.angle_beta   90.00
_cell.angle_gamma   90.00
#
_symmetry.space_group_name_H-M   'P 1'
#
loop_
_entity.id
_entity.type
_entity.pdbx_description
1 polymer ?
#
loop_
_entity_poly.entity_id
_entity_poly.type
_entity_poly.pdbx_seq_one_letter_code
_entity_poly.pdbx_strand_id
1 'polypeptide(L)'
;MRQPGFGGPRGPQAQAGFQKVDRKTRELLWRMARLVFRNYRVSIGVVLVCIVVTSVTSLASTLFTRTLIDDYIVPLTQVDNPEFHSLEQALFKLGLVLLAGVVCSYLYNRLMINVSQGTQLKLRKLLFERMERLPISYFDQRSHGDMMSVYTNDIDSLRQMISTALAQVFNSLITIFVTLASMLVLSVPLTLVSILMAVIMAVTTTQLGKRSRSYFRTQQQSLGQVNGFIEEMMTGQKVVKVFCREEQATADFERMNEQLRSAACRANQIANIVMPVNGNLSNLGYVLIAVVGAALALGTFPFASSLNVTISLGTVVAFLTLNKSFTQPITHVSQQINSVLNAAVGAERVFQLMDAEPETDEGTVELSHPQGDVDFTHVDFGYTPEHQVLFDININTSPGQKIAFVGGTGAGKTTIINLINRFYEVTPNQQGTVGKILYDGIPLTDIRKDSLRKSMSIVLQETHLFTGTVLENIRYGRLDATDEDCVKAAKLVGADDFIRRLGEGYMTQLSGDGGNLSAGERQLLAIARAAVADPPVLILDEATSSIDTRTEQLVQRGMDSLMQGRTTFVIAHRLSTVRNADLIIVLDHGRIIEQGNHAQLIDLKGRYYQLYTNSLE
;
A
#
# COMPACT_ATOMS: atom_id res chain seq x y z
N MET A 1 29.37 -22.12 -5.07
CA MET A 1 28.24 -21.91 -4.16
C MET A 1 27.38 -20.82 -4.73
N ARG A 2 26.16 -21.12 -5.18
CA ARG A 2 25.23 -20.14 -5.79
C ARG A 2 24.51 -19.42 -4.65
N GLN A 3 24.72 -18.11 -4.54
CA GLN A 3 23.92 -17.26 -3.64
C GLN A 3 22.46 -17.23 -4.15
N PRO A 4 21.45 -17.30 -3.26
CA PRO A 4 20.07 -17.07 -3.63
C PRO A 4 19.89 -15.59 -4.01
N GLY A 5 19.44 -15.34 -5.25
CA GLY A 5 19.18 -14.02 -5.77
C GLY A 5 18.11 -13.31 -4.92
N PHE A 6 18.44 -12.15 -4.43
CA PHE A 6 17.48 -11.18 -3.90
C PHE A 6 16.49 -10.83 -5.00
N GLY A 7 15.27 -11.33 -4.88
CA GLY A 7 14.16 -10.91 -5.72
C GLY A 7 13.81 -9.47 -5.39
N GLY A 8 14.21 -8.53 -6.25
CA GLY A 8 13.76 -7.15 -6.18
C GLY A 8 12.24 -7.06 -6.18
N PRO A 9 11.64 -5.97 -5.69
CA PRO A 9 10.20 -5.82 -5.55
C PRO A 9 9.54 -6.05 -6.90
N ARG A 10 8.74 -7.10 -7.01
CA ARG A 10 7.87 -7.33 -8.16
C ARG A 10 6.82 -6.22 -8.15
N GLY A 11 7.10 -5.16 -8.93
CA GLY A 11 6.10 -4.14 -9.23
C GLY A 11 4.79 -4.81 -9.67
N PRO A 12 3.62 -4.18 -9.45
CA PRO A 12 2.34 -4.78 -9.73
C PRO A 12 2.32 -5.28 -11.16
N GLN A 13 2.24 -6.60 -11.33
CA GLN A 13 2.08 -7.21 -12.64
C GLN A 13 0.75 -6.70 -13.20
N ALA A 14 0.86 -5.75 -14.14
CA ALA A 14 -0.27 -5.29 -14.93
C ALA A 14 -0.78 -6.44 -15.79
N GLN A 15 -1.50 -7.38 -15.19
CA GLN A 15 -2.37 -8.34 -15.85
C GLN A 15 -3.71 -7.68 -16.16
N ALA A 16 -3.68 -6.55 -16.87
CA ALA A 16 -4.91 -5.96 -17.38
C ALA A 16 -5.13 -6.44 -18.82
N GLY A 17 -5.69 -7.59 -18.94
CA GLY A 17 -6.35 -8.09 -20.12
C GLY A 17 -7.85 -8.09 -19.93
N PHE A 18 -8.68 -7.98 -21.00
CA PHE A 18 -10.06 -8.44 -20.99
C PHE A 18 -10.08 -9.93 -20.56
N GLN A 19 -9.55 -10.23 -19.39
CA GLN A 19 -9.93 -11.39 -18.63
C GLN A 19 -11.39 -11.12 -18.23
N LYS A 20 -12.28 -12.09 -18.47
CA LYS A 20 -13.54 -12.19 -17.75
C LYS A 20 -13.21 -11.79 -16.31
N VAL A 21 -13.83 -10.71 -15.81
CA VAL A 21 -13.65 -10.23 -14.44
C VAL A 21 -13.77 -11.47 -13.56
N ASP A 22 -12.66 -11.94 -13.03
CA ASP A 22 -12.60 -13.20 -12.29
C ASP A 22 -13.59 -13.10 -11.13
N ARG A 23 -14.18 -14.22 -10.74
CA ARG A 23 -15.15 -14.27 -9.64
C ARG A 23 -14.61 -13.54 -8.41
N LYS A 24 -13.32 -13.72 -8.11
CA LYS A 24 -12.62 -13.03 -7.02
C LYS A 24 -12.59 -11.51 -7.19
N THR A 25 -12.24 -11.01 -8.37
CA THR A 25 -12.24 -9.56 -8.69
C THR A 25 -13.63 -8.95 -8.51
N ARG A 26 -14.68 -9.66 -8.95
CA ARG A 26 -16.07 -9.20 -8.79
C ARG A 26 -16.50 -9.16 -7.33
N GLU A 27 -16.09 -10.13 -6.52
CA GLU A 27 -16.38 -10.18 -5.09
C GLU A 27 -15.69 -9.01 -4.35
N LEU A 28 -14.42 -8.70 -4.69
CA LEU A 28 -13.68 -7.56 -4.14
C LEU A 28 -14.33 -6.21 -4.49
N LEU A 29 -14.67 -6.01 -5.76
CA LEU A 29 -15.35 -4.80 -6.20
C LEU A 29 -16.73 -4.66 -5.54
N TRP A 30 -17.47 -5.76 -5.37
CA TRP A 30 -18.75 -5.77 -4.68
C TRP A 30 -18.61 -5.46 -3.18
N ARG A 31 -17.58 -5.99 -2.53
CA ARG A 31 -17.25 -5.68 -1.14
C ARG A 31 -16.94 -4.20 -0.97
N MET A 32 -16.15 -3.63 -1.89
CA MET A 32 -15.83 -2.20 -1.91
C MET A 32 -17.10 -1.35 -2.14
N ALA A 33 -17.91 -1.69 -3.13
CA ALA A 33 -19.18 -1.02 -3.39
C ALA A 33 -20.11 -1.05 -2.16
N ARG A 34 -20.23 -2.21 -1.49
CA ARG A 34 -21.02 -2.36 -0.26
C ARG A 34 -20.52 -1.43 0.86
N LEU A 35 -19.19 -1.30 1.03
CA LEU A 35 -18.60 -0.40 2.02
C LEU A 35 -18.96 1.06 1.73
N VAL A 36 -18.87 1.50 0.47
CA VAL A 36 -19.22 2.85 0.04
C VAL A 36 -20.73 3.09 0.21
N PHE A 37 -21.58 2.18 -0.30
CA PHE A 37 -23.04 2.30 -0.18
C PHE A 37 -23.51 2.33 1.27
N ARG A 38 -22.95 1.50 2.16
CA ARG A 38 -23.36 1.47 3.56
C ARG A 38 -23.14 2.80 4.28
N ASN A 39 -22.05 3.51 3.90
CA ASN A 39 -21.65 4.74 4.58
C ASN A 39 -22.26 6.00 3.95
N TYR A 40 -22.59 5.99 2.65
CA TYR A 40 -22.97 7.18 1.88
C TYR A 40 -24.25 6.99 1.06
N ARG A 41 -25.24 6.25 1.57
CA ARG A 41 -26.49 5.91 0.85
C ARG A 41 -27.20 7.11 0.26
N VAL A 42 -27.36 8.17 1.08
CA VAL A 42 -28.08 9.38 0.65
C VAL A 42 -27.27 10.12 -0.43
N SER A 43 -25.98 10.33 -0.21
CA SER A 43 -25.13 11.01 -1.18
C SER A 43 -25.11 10.30 -2.53
N ILE A 44 -25.03 8.96 -2.53
CA ILE A 44 -25.03 8.17 -3.77
C ILE A 44 -26.41 8.26 -4.45
N GLY A 45 -27.51 8.21 -3.70
CA GLY A 45 -28.86 8.41 -4.24
C GLY A 45 -28.99 9.76 -4.94
N VAL A 46 -28.55 10.85 -4.30
CA VAL A 46 -28.56 12.19 -4.89
C VAL A 46 -27.66 12.25 -6.14
N VAL A 47 -26.47 11.63 -6.10
CA VAL A 47 -25.56 11.55 -7.25
C VAL A 47 -26.23 10.87 -8.44
N LEU A 48 -26.90 9.73 -8.24
CA LEU A 48 -27.60 9.02 -9.31
C LEU A 48 -28.72 9.88 -9.91
N VAL A 49 -29.51 10.55 -9.08
CA VAL A 49 -30.56 11.49 -9.57
C VAL A 49 -29.91 12.63 -10.37
N CYS A 50 -28.85 13.24 -9.87
CA CYS A 50 -28.17 14.31 -10.58
C CYS A 50 -27.58 13.84 -11.92
N ILE A 51 -27.03 12.62 -12.00
CA ILE A 51 -26.55 12.06 -13.27
C ILE A 51 -27.69 11.88 -14.26
N VAL A 52 -28.86 11.36 -13.83
CA VAL A 52 -30.03 11.21 -14.68
C VAL A 52 -30.50 12.57 -15.20
N VAL A 53 -30.63 13.57 -14.31
CA VAL A 53 -31.03 14.93 -14.70
C VAL A 53 -30.03 15.52 -15.71
N THR A 54 -28.74 15.41 -15.46
CA THR A 54 -27.70 15.90 -16.38
C THR A 54 -27.78 15.23 -17.75
N SER A 55 -28.00 13.91 -17.80
CA SER A 55 -28.12 13.15 -19.04
C SER A 55 -29.39 13.55 -19.80
N VAL A 56 -30.54 13.71 -19.12
CA VAL A 56 -31.81 14.16 -19.71
C VAL A 56 -31.67 15.60 -20.22
N THR A 57 -31.02 16.48 -19.48
CA THR A 57 -30.79 17.88 -19.90
C THR A 57 -29.94 17.95 -21.16
N SER A 58 -28.87 17.16 -21.24
CA SER A 58 -28.01 17.06 -22.43
C SER A 58 -28.81 16.57 -23.65
N LEU A 59 -29.68 15.56 -23.44
CA LEU A 59 -30.57 15.07 -24.47
C LEU A 59 -31.61 16.13 -24.90
N ALA A 60 -32.24 16.81 -23.95
CA ALA A 60 -33.22 17.87 -24.23
C ALA A 60 -32.63 18.96 -25.10
N SER A 61 -31.35 19.35 -24.83
CA SER A 61 -30.62 20.30 -25.68
C SER A 61 -30.45 19.79 -27.11
N THR A 62 -30.14 18.50 -27.27
CA THR A 62 -29.99 17.89 -28.60
C THR A 62 -31.31 17.76 -29.36
N LEU A 63 -32.39 17.37 -28.68
CA LEU A 63 -33.72 17.28 -29.28
C LEU A 63 -34.27 18.66 -29.62
N PHE A 64 -33.98 19.67 -28.80
CA PHE A 64 -34.35 21.06 -29.08
C PHE A 64 -33.76 21.57 -30.40
N THR A 65 -32.61 21.06 -30.84
CA THR A 65 -32.06 21.40 -32.16
C THR A 65 -33.03 21.05 -33.29
N ARG A 66 -33.75 19.93 -33.18
CA ARG A 66 -34.84 19.58 -34.13
C ARG A 66 -35.95 20.61 -34.08
N THR A 67 -36.50 20.84 -32.89
CA THR A 67 -37.60 21.83 -32.69
C THR A 67 -37.15 23.22 -33.15
N LEU A 68 -35.94 23.64 -32.88
CA LEU A 68 -35.40 24.91 -33.31
C LEU A 68 -35.41 25.06 -34.83
N ILE A 69 -35.03 24.02 -35.55
CA ILE A 69 -34.96 24.06 -37.02
C ILE A 69 -36.36 23.95 -37.60
N ASP A 70 -37.11 22.91 -37.21
CA ASP A 70 -38.38 22.56 -37.84
C ASP A 70 -39.54 23.52 -37.46
N ASP A 71 -39.61 23.95 -36.18
CA ASP A 71 -40.78 24.69 -35.65
C ASP A 71 -40.52 26.21 -35.60
N TYR A 72 -39.22 26.66 -35.60
CA TYR A 72 -38.89 28.09 -35.51
C TYR A 72 -38.16 28.60 -36.74
N ILE A 73 -37.01 28.02 -37.14
CA ILE A 73 -36.18 28.57 -38.21
C ILE A 73 -36.86 28.43 -39.56
N VAL A 74 -37.30 27.25 -39.94
CA VAL A 74 -37.94 27.00 -41.25
C VAL A 74 -39.18 27.85 -41.45
N PRO A 75 -40.14 27.96 -40.51
CA PRO A 75 -41.30 28.85 -40.65
C PRO A 75 -40.90 30.33 -40.73
N LEU A 76 -39.92 30.80 -39.94
CA LEU A 76 -39.50 32.20 -39.96
C LEU A 76 -38.83 32.60 -41.27
N THR A 77 -38.23 31.68 -42.03
CA THR A 77 -37.66 31.97 -43.35
C THR A 77 -38.71 32.09 -44.46
N GLN A 78 -39.97 31.72 -44.19
CA GLN A 78 -41.07 31.77 -45.15
C GLN A 78 -41.95 33.01 -44.99
N VAL A 79 -41.68 33.87 -43.99
CA VAL A 79 -42.50 35.08 -43.69
C VAL A 79 -41.69 36.33 -43.92
N ASP A 80 -42.24 37.34 -44.59
CA ASP A 80 -41.57 38.61 -44.91
C ASP A 80 -41.27 39.47 -43.65
N ASN A 81 -42.02 39.33 -42.54
CA ASN A 81 -41.79 40.01 -41.27
C ASN A 81 -41.77 38.97 -40.12
N PRO A 82 -40.61 38.40 -39.79
CA PRO A 82 -40.49 37.35 -38.74
C PRO A 82 -40.61 37.93 -37.32
N GLU A 83 -41.52 37.37 -36.52
CA GLU A 83 -41.64 37.65 -35.07
C GLU A 83 -40.78 36.67 -34.26
N PHE A 84 -39.77 37.19 -33.55
CA PHE A 84 -38.81 36.37 -32.79
C PHE A 84 -39.29 36.04 -31.36
N HIS A 85 -40.41 36.58 -30.89
CA HIS A 85 -40.82 36.44 -29.49
C HIS A 85 -41.01 34.99 -29.03
N SER A 86 -41.59 34.14 -29.88
CA SER A 86 -41.76 32.70 -29.60
C SER A 86 -40.41 31.95 -29.51
N LEU A 87 -39.45 32.32 -30.35
CA LEU A 87 -38.08 31.77 -30.32
C LEU A 87 -37.33 32.19 -29.05
N GLU A 88 -37.44 33.48 -28.66
CA GLU A 88 -36.80 33.97 -27.41
C GLU A 88 -37.34 33.23 -26.19
N GLN A 89 -38.65 33.00 -26.08
CA GLN A 89 -39.23 32.23 -24.98
C GLN A 89 -38.77 30.78 -24.96
N ALA A 90 -38.63 30.13 -26.12
CA ALA A 90 -38.15 28.78 -26.24
C ALA A 90 -36.68 28.66 -25.83
N LEU A 91 -35.83 29.60 -26.25
CA LEU A 91 -34.41 29.70 -25.85
C LEU A 91 -34.28 29.97 -24.35
N PHE A 92 -35.11 30.84 -23.77
CA PHE A 92 -35.10 31.09 -22.32
C PHE A 92 -35.47 29.83 -21.53
N LYS A 93 -36.48 29.06 -21.94
CA LYS A 93 -36.85 27.78 -21.31
C LYS A 93 -35.73 26.77 -21.40
N LEU A 94 -35.07 26.65 -22.57
CA LEU A 94 -33.90 25.79 -22.73
C LEU A 94 -32.76 26.23 -21.80
N GLY A 95 -32.52 27.55 -21.70
CA GLY A 95 -31.51 28.11 -20.78
C GLY A 95 -31.72 27.69 -19.33
N LEU A 96 -32.97 27.71 -18.86
CA LEU A 96 -33.32 27.23 -17.51
C LEU A 96 -33.05 25.73 -17.33
N VAL A 97 -33.38 24.91 -18.34
CA VAL A 97 -33.12 23.46 -18.32
C VAL A 97 -31.60 23.21 -18.28
N LEU A 98 -30.82 23.91 -19.11
CA LEU A 98 -29.35 23.80 -19.12
C LEU A 98 -28.75 24.24 -17.78
N LEU A 99 -29.25 25.32 -17.18
CA LEU A 99 -28.81 25.77 -15.86
C LEU A 99 -29.03 24.69 -14.78
N ALA A 100 -30.20 24.04 -14.80
CA ALA A 100 -30.49 22.91 -13.90
C ALA A 100 -29.48 21.76 -14.11
N GLY A 101 -29.09 21.45 -15.37
CA GLY A 101 -28.06 20.47 -15.70
C GLY A 101 -26.70 20.85 -15.14
N VAL A 102 -26.27 22.13 -15.26
CA VAL A 102 -25.02 22.63 -14.72
C VAL A 102 -25.00 22.51 -13.19
N VAL A 103 -26.06 22.91 -12.51
CA VAL A 103 -26.19 22.79 -11.04
C VAL A 103 -26.11 21.32 -10.61
N CYS A 104 -26.81 20.43 -11.27
CA CYS A 104 -26.76 18.99 -10.99
C CYS A 104 -25.37 18.41 -11.25
N SER A 105 -24.70 18.81 -12.34
CA SER A 105 -23.35 18.39 -12.66
C SER A 105 -22.35 18.86 -11.58
N TYR A 106 -22.43 20.09 -11.14
CA TYR A 106 -21.62 20.59 -10.03
C TYR A 106 -21.86 19.80 -8.73
N LEU A 107 -23.15 19.58 -8.42
CA LEU A 107 -23.55 18.90 -7.18
C LEU A 107 -23.06 17.45 -7.14
N TYR A 108 -23.22 16.68 -8.23
CA TYR A 108 -22.78 15.29 -8.24
C TYR A 108 -21.26 15.19 -8.14
N ASN A 109 -20.51 16.06 -8.84
CA ASN A 109 -19.04 16.08 -8.73
C ASN A 109 -18.59 16.41 -7.30
N ARG A 110 -19.19 17.42 -6.67
CA ARG A 110 -18.89 17.80 -5.29
C ARG A 110 -19.19 16.68 -4.29
N LEU A 111 -20.33 16.00 -4.46
CA LEU A 111 -20.70 14.86 -3.61
C LEU A 111 -19.76 13.66 -3.82
N MET A 112 -19.37 13.36 -5.06
CA MET A 112 -18.44 12.26 -5.35
C MET A 112 -17.06 12.50 -4.76
N ILE A 113 -16.56 13.74 -4.73
CA ILE A 113 -15.33 14.10 -4.04
C ILE A 113 -15.48 13.81 -2.54
N ASN A 114 -16.57 14.24 -1.91
CA ASN A 114 -16.80 14.00 -0.48
C ASN A 114 -16.89 12.50 -0.17
N VAL A 115 -17.60 11.71 -0.98
CA VAL A 115 -17.72 10.25 -0.84
C VAL A 115 -16.35 9.58 -0.97
N SER A 116 -15.57 9.94 -1.98
CA SER A 116 -14.26 9.32 -2.23
C SER A 116 -13.25 9.66 -1.14
N GLN A 117 -13.14 10.93 -0.74
CA GLN A 117 -12.23 11.37 0.32
C GLN A 117 -12.63 10.81 1.69
N GLY A 118 -13.93 10.81 2.01
CA GLY A 118 -14.40 10.23 3.25
C GLY A 118 -14.21 8.70 3.31
N THR A 119 -14.33 8.00 2.18
CA THR A 119 -14.00 6.57 2.09
C THR A 119 -12.50 6.33 2.28
N GLN A 120 -11.65 7.17 1.66
CA GLN A 120 -10.20 7.11 1.81
C GLN A 120 -9.77 7.30 3.27
N LEU A 121 -10.31 8.33 3.95
CA LEU A 121 -10.05 8.57 5.37
C LEU A 121 -10.42 7.35 6.22
N LYS A 122 -11.61 6.79 5.99
CA LYS A 122 -12.08 5.62 6.74
C LYS A 122 -11.21 4.38 6.50
N LEU A 123 -10.81 4.13 5.25
CA LEU A 123 -9.93 3.02 4.92
C LEU A 123 -8.58 3.16 5.60
N ARG A 124 -7.95 4.34 5.54
CA ARG A 124 -6.67 4.60 6.21
C ARG A 124 -6.76 4.36 7.72
N LYS A 125 -7.83 4.85 8.35
CA LYS A 125 -8.05 4.64 9.79
C LYS A 125 -8.20 3.15 10.12
N LEU A 126 -9.05 2.42 9.40
CA LEU A 126 -9.26 0.98 9.62
C LEU A 126 -7.99 0.15 9.38
N LEU A 127 -7.23 0.49 8.33
CA LEU A 127 -5.95 -0.18 8.05
C LEU A 127 -4.92 0.08 9.14
N PHE A 128 -4.82 1.31 9.63
CA PHE A 128 -3.88 1.65 10.69
C PHE A 128 -4.26 0.95 12.00
N GLU A 129 -5.54 1.00 12.40
CA GLU A 129 -6.04 0.27 13.58
C GLU A 129 -5.80 -1.24 13.47
N ARG A 130 -5.87 -1.80 12.26
CA ARG A 130 -5.59 -3.22 12.03
C ARG A 130 -4.10 -3.50 12.10
N MET A 131 -3.28 -2.68 11.47
CA MET A 131 -1.83 -2.80 11.47
C MET A 131 -1.25 -2.84 12.89
N GLU A 132 -1.71 -1.96 13.77
CA GLU A 132 -1.26 -1.91 15.18
C GLU A 132 -1.62 -3.20 15.98
N ARG A 133 -2.52 -4.02 15.47
CA ARG A 133 -2.96 -5.27 16.11
C ARG A 133 -2.39 -6.53 15.45
N LEU A 134 -1.54 -6.37 14.45
CA LEU A 134 -0.95 -7.53 13.76
C LEU A 134 0.25 -8.08 14.54
N PRO A 135 0.47 -9.40 14.49
CA PRO A 135 1.65 -10.01 15.09
C PRO A 135 2.92 -9.59 14.36
N ILE A 136 4.06 -9.60 15.05
CA ILE A 136 5.38 -9.27 14.49
C ILE A 136 5.71 -10.15 13.28
N SER A 137 5.30 -11.41 13.28
CA SER A 137 5.48 -12.34 12.16
C SER A 137 4.89 -11.82 10.82
N TYR A 138 3.87 -10.98 10.87
CA TYR A 138 3.30 -10.35 9.68
C TYR A 138 4.26 -9.34 9.05
N PHE A 139 5.01 -8.61 9.88
CA PHE A 139 5.98 -7.59 9.45
C PHE A 139 7.28 -8.22 8.98
N ASP A 140 7.74 -9.28 9.65
CA ASP A 140 8.97 -10.00 9.29
C ASP A 140 8.88 -10.69 7.91
N GLN A 141 7.66 -11.08 7.49
CA GLN A 141 7.43 -11.72 6.19
C GLN A 141 7.22 -10.74 5.02
N ARG A 142 7.16 -9.45 5.27
CA ARG A 142 6.83 -8.43 4.26
C ARG A 142 7.80 -7.25 4.32
N SER A 143 8.07 -6.67 3.14
CA SER A 143 8.88 -5.45 3.09
C SER A 143 8.06 -4.23 3.56
N HIS A 144 8.72 -3.32 4.28
CA HIS A 144 8.11 -2.05 4.68
C HIS A 144 7.60 -1.24 3.47
N GLY A 145 8.31 -1.31 2.33
CA GLY A 145 7.92 -0.66 1.09
C GLY A 145 6.60 -1.20 0.51
N ASP A 146 6.39 -2.52 0.57
CA ASP A 146 5.12 -3.13 0.13
C ASP A 146 3.95 -2.68 1.00
N MET A 147 4.15 -2.63 2.32
CA MET A 147 3.13 -2.16 3.25
C MET A 147 2.82 -0.68 3.04
N MET A 148 3.85 0.16 2.88
CA MET A 148 3.66 1.59 2.60
C MET A 148 2.93 1.82 1.28
N SER A 149 3.19 0.99 0.26
CA SER A 149 2.49 1.03 -1.03
C SER A 149 0.98 0.81 -0.89
N VAL A 150 0.52 -0.01 0.08
CA VAL A 150 -0.91 -0.19 0.38
C VAL A 150 -1.53 1.13 0.85
N TYR A 151 -0.85 1.87 1.75
CA TYR A 151 -1.34 3.14 2.30
C TYR A 151 -1.31 4.30 1.29
N THR A 152 -0.40 4.27 0.33
CA THR A 152 -0.20 5.34 -0.66
C THR A 152 -0.89 5.00 -1.98
N ASN A 153 -0.36 4.05 -2.73
CA ASN A 153 -0.74 3.78 -4.11
C ASN A 153 -2.08 3.02 -4.24
N ASP A 154 -2.27 1.98 -3.39
CA ASP A 154 -3.46 1.13 -3.51
C ASP A 154 -4.71 1.87 -3.05
N ILE A 155 -4.64 2.58 -1.92
CA ILE A 155 -5.76 3.42 -1.44
C ILE A 155 -6.07 4.54 -2.43
N ASP A 156 -5.05 5.17 -3.05
CA ASP A 156 -5.28 6.23 -4.04
C ASP A 156 -5.94 5.70 -5.31
N SER A 157 -5.54 4.51 -5.77
CA SER A 157 -6.19 3.81 -6.88
C SER A 157 -7.68 3.53 -6.58
N LEU A 158 -8.01 3.12 -5.35
CA LEU A 158 -9.40 2.95 -4.91
C LEU A 158 -10.16 4.27 -4.88
N ARG A 159 -9.55 5.33 -4.36
CA ARG A 159 -10.12 6.69 -4.36
C ARG A 159 -10.44 7.14 -5.78
N GLN A 160 -9.50 6.98 -6.71
CA GLN A 160 -9.68 7.36 -8.11
C GLN A 160 -10.80 6.55 -8.78
N MET A 161 -10.88 5.25 -8.52
CA MET A 161 -11.99 4.42 -9.00
C MET A 161 -13.35 4.94 -8.51
N ILE A 162 -13.46 5.26 -7.21
CA ILE A 162 -14.72 5.75 -6.63
C ILE A 162 -15.06 7.13 -7.18
N SER A 163 -14.09 8.08 -7.21
CA SER A 163 -14.37 9.48 -7.56
C SER A 163 -14.69 9.68 -9.05
N THR A 164 -14.01 8.94 -9.93
CA THR A 164 -14.09 9.18 -11.37
C THR A 164 -14.61 7.99 -12.15
N ALA A 165 -14.04 6.78 -11.97
CA ALA A 165 -14.37 5.65 -12.84
C ALA A 165 -15.80 5.19 -12.67
N LEU A 166 -16.31 5.01 -11.45
CA LEU A 166 -17.68 4.57 -11.20
C LEU A 166 -18.70 5.63 -11.68
N ALA A 167 -18.48 6.90 -11.33
CA ALA A 167 -19.37 7.98 -11.76
C ALA A 167 -19.43 8.09 -13.28
N GLN A 168 -18.29 8.02 -13.96
CA GLN A 168 -18.18 8.08 -15.42
C GLN A 168 -18.84 6.88 -16.10
N VAL A 169 -18.68 5.66 -15.56
CA VAL A 169 -19.32 4.45 -16.11
C VAL A 169 -20.85 4.56 -15.97
N PHE A 170 -21.38 4.97 -14.81
CA PHE A 170 -22.83 5.17 -14.62
C PHE A 170 -23.36 6.25 -15.54
N ASN A 171 -22.71 7.40 -15.64
CA ASN A 171 -23.08 8.46 -16.56
C ASN A 171 -23.10 7.99 -18.02
N SER A 172 -22.06 7.27 -18.44
CA SER A 172 -21.96 6.73 -19.79
C SER A 172 -23.07 5.73 -20.11
N LEU A 173 -23.38 4.80 -19.17
CA LEU A 173 -24.46 3.83 -19.37
C LEU A 173 -25.83 4.50 -19.49
N ILE A 174 -26.12 5.47 -18.63
CA ILE A 174 -27.39 6.23 -18.69
C ILE A 174 -27.48 7.02 -20.00
N THR A 175 -26.39 7.71 -20.38
CA THR A 175 -26.34 8.48 -21.64
C THR A 175 -26.54 7.58 -22.85
N ILE A 176 -25.86 6.42 -22.93
CA ILE A 176 -26.03 5.45 -24.02
C ILE A 176 -27.51 5.00 -24.10
N PHE A 177 -28.12 4.63 -22.96
CA PHE A 177 -29.49 4.12 -22.94
C PHE A 177 -30.50 5.20 -23.37
N VAL A 178 -30.37 6.40 -22.79
CA VAL A 178 -31.29 7.51 -23.08
C VAL A 178 -31.13 8.00 -24.53
N THR A 179 -29.89 8.11 -25.03
CA THR A 179 -29.63 8.50 -26.42
C THR A 179 -30.14 7.46 -27.40
N LEU A 180 -29.89 6.16 -27.15
CA LEU A 180 -30.37 5.08 -28.00
C LEU A 180 -31.90 5.04 -28.08
N ALA A 181 -32.58 5.17 -26.93
CA ALA A 181 -34.03 5.25 -26.90
C ALA A 181 -34.57 6.41 -27.74
N SER A 182 -33.93 7.59 -27.64
CA SER A 182 -34.32 8.77 -28.44
C SER A 182 -34.04 8.59 -29.94
N MET A 183 -32.91 7.95 -30.29
CA MET A 183 -32.59 7.63 -31.69
C MET A 183 -33.64 6.69 -32.30
N LEU A 184 -34.09 5.66 -31.57
CA LEU A 184 -35.12 4.73 -32.02
C LEU A 184 -36.48 5.42 -32.25
N VAL A 185 -36.85 6.36 -31.38
CA VAL A 185 -38.08 7.14 -31.52
C VAL A 185 -38.01 8.07 -32.73
N LEU A 186 -36.84 8.67 -32.99
CA LEU A 186 -36.66 9.62 -34.10
C LEU A 186 -36.61 8.94 -35.48
N SER A 187 -35.80 7.89 -35.61
CA SER A 187 -35.64 7.17 -36.89
C SER A 187 -34.96 5.83 -36.69
N VAL A 188 -35.68 4.74 -36.90
CA VAL A 188 -35.13 3.36 -36.81
C VAL A 188 -34.04 3.11 -37.86
N PRO A 189 -34.20 3.50 -39.16
CA PRO A 189 -33.18 3.27 -40.16
C PRO A 189 -31.84 3.95 -39.82
N LEU A 190 -31.83 5.20 -39.38
CA LEU A 190 -30.62 5.93 -39.01
C LEU A 190 -29.99 5.34 -37.74
N THR A 191 -30.82 4.84 -36.82
CA THR A 191 -30.33 4.15 -35.60
C THR A 191 -29.58 2.88 -35.94
N LEU A 192 -30.04 2.10 -36.90
CA LEU A 192 -29.31 0.89 -37.36
C LEU A 192 -27.93 1.23 -37.96
N VAL A 193 -27.82 2.32 -38.73
CA VAL A 193 -26.54 2.81 -39.25
C VAL A 193 -25.61 3.18 -38.09
N SER A 194 -26.12 3.90 -37.08
CA SER A 194 -25.31 4.30 -35.91
C SER A 194 -24.87 3.09 -35.09
N ILE A 195 -25.72 2.10 -34.88
CA ILE A 195 -25.35 0.86 -34.17
C ILE A 195 -24.29 0.10 -34.94
N LEU A 196 -24.41 -0.03 -36.27
CA LEU A 196 -23.41 -0.69 -37.10
C LEU A 196 -22.03 -0.02 -36.96
N MET A 197 -21.99 1.31 -37.04
CA MET A 197 -20.77 2.08 -36.86
C MET A 197 -20.19 1.95 -35.44
N ALA A 198 -21.03 1.93 -34.41
CA ALA A 198 -20.62 1.69 -33.02
C ALA A 198 -20.00 0.30 -32.83
N VAL A 199 -20.57 -0.74 -33.45
CA VAL A 199 -20.03 -2.11 -33.43
C VAL A 199 -18.65 -2.14 -34.12
N ILE A 200 -18.52 -1.55 -35.30
CA ILE A 200 -17.24 -1.45 -36.03
C ILE A 200 -16.20 -0.76 -35.14
N MET A 201 -16.57 0.38 -34.51
CA MET A 201 -15.69 1.12 -33.61
C MET A 201 -15.27 0.29 -32.39
N ALA A 202 -16.21 -0.42 -31.78
CA ALA A 202 -15.95 -1.28 -30.61
C ALA A 202 -15.00 -2.45 -30.99
N VAL A 203 -15.20 -3.11 -32.13
CA VAL A 203 -14.34 -4.18 -32.63
C VAL A 203 -12.93 -3.66 -32.91
N THR A 204 -12.83 -2.53 -33.63
CA THR A 204 -11.54 -1.90 -33.97
C THR A 204 -10.77 -1.49 -32.70
N THR A 205 -11.44 -0.82 -31.76
CA THR A 205 -10.85 -0.42 -30.46
C THR A 205 -10.36 -1.63 -29.67
N THR A 206 -11.14 -2.70 -29.64
CA THR A 206 -10.78 -3.93 -28.94
C THR A 206 -9.56 -4.61 -29.57
N GLN A 207 -9.47 -4.67 -30.90
CA GLN A 207 -8.33 -5.26 -31.60
C GLN A 207 -7.06 -4.44 -31.40
N LEU A 208 -7.14 -3.11 -31.55
CA LEU A 208 -6.01 -2.20 -31.30
C LEU A 208 -5.56 -2.28 -29.84
N GLY A 209 -6.50 -2.32 -28.91
CA GLY A 209 -6.23 -2.45 -27.48
C GLY A 209 -5.50 -3.75 -27.11
N LYS A 210 -5.88 -4.88 -27.74
CA LYS A 210 -5.16 -6.16 -27.53
C LYS A 210 -3.71 -6.10 -28.03
N ARG A 211 -3.46 -5.47 -29.18
CA ARG A 211 -2.09 -5.27 -29.70
C ARG A 211 -1.28 -4.32 -28.83
N SER A 212 -1.85 -3.19 -28.47
CA SER A 212 -1.23 -2.17 -27.60
C SER A 212 -0.74 -2.77 -26.28
N ARG A 213 -1.55 -3.67 -25.66
CA ARG A 213 -1.20 -4.33 -24.41
C ARG A 213 0.11 -5.11 -24.48
N SER A 214 0.36 -5.88 -25.54
CA SER A 214 1.59 -6.66 -25.68
C SER A 214 2.81 -5.75 -25.64
N TYR A 215 2.75 -4.61 -26.33
CA TYR A 215 3.84 -3.64 -26.39
C TYR A 215 4.03 -2.89 -25.06
N PHE A 216 2.93 -2.51 -24.38
CA PHE A 216 3.02 -1.91 -23.04
C PHE A 216 3.63 -2.86 -22.01
N ARG A 217 3.33 -4.18 -22.12
CA ARG A 217 3.97 -5.17 -21.25
C ARG A 217 5.49 -5.21 -21.47
N THR A 218 5.94 -5.22 -22.72
CA THR A 218 7.37 -5.16 -23.05
C THR A 218 8.01 -3.86 -22.54
N GLN A 219 7.35 -2.73 -22.74
CA GLN A 219 7.82 -1.44 -22.21
C GLN A 219 7.97 -1.49 -20.69
N GLN A 220 6.98 -2.04 -19.98
CA GLN A 220 7.02 -2.12 -18.51
C GLN A 220 8.13 -3.04 -18.00
N GLN A 221 8.39 -4.15 -18.71
CA GLN A 221 9.52 -5.03 -18.41
C GLN A 221 10.87 -4.32 -18.60
N SER A 222 11.04 -3.60 -19.72
CA SER A 222 12.27 -2.82 -19.97
C SER A 222 12.44 -1.69 -18.97
N LEU A 223 11.36 -1.01 -18.57
CA LEU A 223 11.39 0.02 -17.51
C LEU A 223 11.82 -0.57 -16.16
N GLY A 224 11.30 -1.75 -15.81
CA GLY A 224 11.72 -2.45 -14.59
C GLY A 224 13.21 -2.82 -14.60
N GLN A 225 13.76 -3.23 -15.76
CA GLN A 225 15.19 -3.52 -15.89
C GLN A 225 16.05 -2.26 -15.72
N VAL A 226 15.67 -1.15 -16.35
CA VAL A 226 16.37 0.13 -16.22
C VAL A 226 16.32 0.63 -14.77
N ASN A 227 15.17 0.58 -14.13
CA ASN A 227 15.03 1.01 -12.73
C ASN A 227 15.86 0.14 -11.79
N GLY A 228 15.83 -1.20 -11.95
CA GLY A 228 16.66 -2.11 -11.15
C GLY A 228 18.16 -1.85 -11.33
N PHE A 229 18.60 -1.57 -12.56
CA PHE A 229 19.99 -1.19 -12.81
C PHE A 229 20.38 0.13 -12.16
N ILE A 230 19.49 1.14 -12.22
CA ILE A 230 19.73 2.44 -11.54
C ILE A 230 19.86 2.22 -10.03
N GLU A 231 18.97 1.45 -9.41
CA GLU A 231 18.99 1.14 -7.98
C GLU A 231 20.29 0.42 -7.59
N GLU A 232 20.70 -0.57 -8.39
CA GLU A 232 21.97 -1.30 -8.19
C GLU A 232 23.18 -0.36 -8.27
N MET A 233 23.25 0.49 -9.29
CA MET A 233 24.36 1.44 -9.46
C MET A 233 24.36 2.51 -8.38
N MET A 234 23.20 3.03 -7.95
CA MET A 234 23.11 3.98 -6.84
C MET A 234 23.60 3.36 -5.52
N THR A 235 23.17 2.15 -5.22
CA THR A 235 23.60 1.42 -4.01
C THR A 235 25.07 1.08 -4.07
N GLY A 236 25.57 0.63 -5.23
CA GLY A 236 26.95 0.27 -5.49
C GLY A 236 27.88 1.42 -5.89
N GLN A 237 27.42 2.70 -5.82
CA GLN A 237 28.16 3.85 -6.38
C GLN A 237 29.61 3.97 -5.87
N LYS A 238 29.84 3.68 -4.58
CA LYS A 238 31.22 3.66 -4.01
C LYS A 238 32.10 2.63 -4.70
N VAL A 239 31.55 1.45 -5.00
CA VAL A 239 32.26 0.36 -5.68
C VAL A 239 32.58 0.76 -7.12
N VAL A 240 31.59 1.29 -7.85
CA VAL A 240 31.78 1.80 -9.22
C VAL A 240 32.93 2.82 -9.27
N LYS A 241 32.95 3.76 -8.31
CA LYS A 241 34.00 4.81 -8.22
C LYS A 241 35.39 4.25 -7.89
N VAL A 242 35.49 3.35 -6.90
CA VAL A 242 36.79 2.78 -6.49
C VAL A 242 37.41 1.94 -7.60
N PHE A 243 36.59 1.25 -8.41
CA PHE A 243 37.08 0.42 -9.50
C PHE A 243 37.09 1.16 -10.86
N CYS A 244 36.78 2.46 -10.89
CA CYS A 244 36.77 3.30 -12.12
C CYS A 244 35.95 2.67 -13.26
N ARG A 245 34.70 2.23 -12.95
CA ARG A 245 33.82 1.54 -13.90
C ARG A 245 32.67 2.41 -14.41
N GLU A 246 32.78 3.73 -14.30
CA GLU A 246 31.73 4.69 -14.69
C GLU A 246 31.39 4.59 -16.18
N GLU A 247 32.40 4.50 -17.04
CA GLU A 247 32.20 4.41 -18.51
C GLU A 247 31.45 3.12 -18.87
N GLN A 248 31.81 1.98 -18.25
CA GLN A 248 31.12 0.72 -18.49
C GLN A 248 29.69 0.76 -17.99
N ALA A 249 29.45 1.31 -16.79
CA ALA A 249 28.10 1.46 -16.23
C ALA A 249 27.24 2.36 -17.11
N THR A 250 27.82 3.45 -17.66
CA THR A 250 27.13 4.34 -18.59
C THR A 250 26.76 3.62 -19.89
N ALA A 251 27.69 2.86 -20.48
CA ALA A 251 27.43 2.11 -21.71
C ALA A 251 26.35 1.03 -21.52
N ASP A 252 26.34 0.34 -20.38
CA ASP A 252 25.31 -0.65 -20.03
C ASP A 252 23.94 0.01 -19.83
N PHE A 253 23.90 1.17 -19.15
CA PHE A 253 22.71 1.99 -19.01
C PHE A 253 22.15 2.44 -20.37
N GLU A 254 23.00 2.99 -21.24
CA GLU A 254 22.60 3.45 -22.58
C GLU A 254 21.98 2.33 -23.40
N ARG A 255 22.55 1.12 -23.36
CA ARG A 255 22.02 -0.05 -24.05
C ARG A 255 20.62 -0.42 -23.54
N MET A 256 20.42 -0.46 -22.21
CA MET A 256 19.11 -0.77 -21.62
C MET A 256 18.09 0.34 -21.86
N ASN A 257 18.53 1.60 -21.80
CA ASN A 257 17.68 2.77 -22.06
C ASN A 257 17.23 2.82 -23.53
N GLU A 258 18.11 2.43 -24.48
CA GLU A 258 17.74 2.32 -25.89
C GLU A 258 16.71 1.19 -26.14
N GLN A 259 16.82 0.07 -25.43
CA GLN A 259 15.78 -0.98 -25.45
C GLN A 259 14.46 -0.45 -24.92
N LEU A 260 14.47 0.28 -23.80
CA LEU A 260 13.29 0.92 -23.23
C LEU A 260 12.71 1.94 -24.22
N ARG A 261 13.55 2.81 -24.83
CA ARG A 261 13.11 3.77 -25.85
C ARG A 261 12.39 3.09 -27.01
N SER A 262 12.99 2.02 -27.54
CA SER A 262 12.42 1.25 -28.66
C SER A 262 11.07 0.60 -28.27
N ALA A 263 10.98 -0.01 -27.07
CA ALA A 263 9.76 -0.60 -26.56
C ALA A 263 8.66 0.46 -26.31
N ALA A 264 9.04 1.62 -25.74
CA ALA A 264 8.13 2.73 -25.48
C ALA A 264 7.61 3.37 -26.78
N CYS A 265 8.48 3.55 -27.78
CA CYS A 265 8.06 4.05 -29.10
C CYS A 265 6.99 3.13 -29.72
N ARG A 266 7.22 1.82 -29.75
CA ARG A 266 6.24 0.86 -30.31
C ARG A 266 4.93 0.84 -29.54
N ALA A 267 4.98 0.87 -28.21
CA ALA A 267 3.80 0.92 -27.37
C ALA A 267 2.97 2.18 -27.61
N ASN A 268 3.63 3.34 -27.63
CA ASN A 268 2.97 4.65 -27.83
C ASN A 268 2.47 4.83 -29.28
N GLN A 269 3.18 4.35 -30.30
CA GLN A 269 2.71 4.36 -31.68
C GLN A 269 1.33 3.72 -31.83
N ILE A 270 1.14 2.54 -31.26
CA ILE A 270 -0.15 1.83 -31.36
C ILE A 270 -1.20 2.47 -30.44
N ALA A 271 -0.83 2.90 -29.25
CA ALA A 271 -1.76 3.56 -28.32
C ALA A 271 -2.33 4.85 -28.89
N ASN A 272 -1.46 5.67 -29.48
CA ASN A 272 -1.84 6.99 -30.01
C ASN A 272 -2.65 6.91 -31.32
N ILE A 273 -2.65 5.77 -32.02
CA ILE A 273 -3.49 5.55 -33.21
C ILE A 273 -4.96 5.33 -32.82
N VAL A 274 -5.26 4.84 -31.63
CA VAL A 274 -6.64 4.49 -31.21
C VAL A 274 -7.57 5.70 -31.29
N MET A 275 -7.14 6.86 -30.77
CA MET A 275 -7.98 8.08 -30.77
C MET A 275 -8.25 8.61 -32.18
N PRO A 276 -7.27 8.80 -33.07
CA PRO A 276 -7.52 9.22 -34.46
C PRO A 276 -8.39 8.24 -35.23
N VAL A 277 -8.20 6.94 -35.06
CA VAL A 277 -9.02 5.92 -35.74
C VAL A 277 -10.48 6.01 -35.28
N ASN A 278 -10.73 6.10 -33.97
CA ASN A 278 -12.07 6.26 -33.45
C ASN A 278 -12.72 7.59 -33.88
N GLY A 279 -11.95 8.69 -33.90
CA GLY A 279 -12.41 9.98 -34.38
C GLY A 279 -12.81 9.94 -35.85
N ASN A 280 -12.00 9.33 -36.71
CA ASN A 280 -12.31 9.18 -38.13
C ASN A 280 -13.47 8.22 -38.38
N LEU A 281 -13.59 7.11 -37.62
CA LEU A 281 -14.76 6.24 -37.70
C LEU A 281 -16.04 6.98 -37.27
N SER A 282 -15.98 7.82 -36.25
CA SER A 282 -17.09 8.67 -35.82
C SER A 282 -17.49 9.67 -36.92
N ASN A 283 -16.50 10.29 -37.57
CA ASN A 283 -16.74 11.21 -38.69
C ASN A 283 -17.31 10.48 -39.91
N LEU A 284 -16.84 9.27 -40.21
CA LEU A 284 -17.42 8.44 -41.26
C LEU A 284 -18.88 8.12 -40.96
N GLY A 285 -19.19 7.73 -39.71
CA GLY A 285 -20.57 7.53 -39.25
C GLY A 285 -21.41 8.78 -39.42
N TYR A 286 -20.86 9.96 -39.09
CA TYR A 286 -21.53 11.24 -39.32
C TYR A 286 -21.87 11.48 -40.79
N VAL A 287 -20.93 11.26 -41.71
CA VAL A 287 -21.14 11.38 -43.16
C VAL A 287 -22.20 10.40 -43.66
N LEU A 288 -22.11 9.12 -43.25
CA LEU A 288 -23.10 8.12 -43.64
C LEU A 288 -24.52 8.48 -43.17
N ILE A 289 -24.67 8.95 -41.93
CA ILE A 289 -25.96 9.40 -41.39
C ILE A 289 -26.45 10.63 -42.14
N ALA A 290 -25.59 11.58 -42.50
CA ALA A 290 -25.96 12.76 -43.27
C ALA A 290 -26.46 12.37 -44.67
N VAL A 291 -25.74 11.50 -45.39
CA VAL A 291 -26.11 11.04 -46.73
C VAL A 291 -27.42 10.23 -46.70
N VAL A 292 -27.50 9.22 -45.83
CA VAL A 292 -28.71 8.39 -45.70
C VAL A 292 -29.88 9.22 -45.20
N GLY A 293 -29.69 10.13 -44.25
CA GLY A 293 -30.68 11.02 -43.71
C GLY A 293 -31.21 12.00 -44.76
N ALA A 294 -30.32 12.60 -45.57
CA ALA A 294 -30.72 13.46 -46.68
C ALA A 294 -31.51 12.70 -47.76
N ALA A 295 -31.07 11.49 -48.13
CA ALA A 295 -31.78 10.64 -49.09
C ALA A 295 -33.17 10.22 -48.60
N LEU A 296 -33.31 9.96 -47.30
CA LEU A 296 -34.61 9.69 -46.67
C LEU A 296 -35.53 10.95 -46.63
N ALA A 297 -34.96 12.11 -46.36
CA ALA A 297 -35.67 13.40 -46.31
C ALA A 297 -36.15 13.83 -47.71
N LEU A 298 -35.39 13.54 -48.76
CA LEU A 298 -35.74 13.84 -50.17
C LEU A 298 -36.62 12.74 -50.81
N GLY A 299 -36.91 11.65 -50.10
CA GLY A 299 -37.72 10.55 -50.64
C GLY A 299 -37.08 9.77 -51.80
N THR A 300 -35.77 9.95 -52.03
CA THR A 300 -35.01 9.33 -53.15
C THR A 300 -34.60 7.89 -52.85
N PHE A 301 -34.78 7.41 -51.65
CA PHE A 301 -34.38 6.04 -51.27
C PHE A 301 -35.45 5.03 -51.72
N PRO A 302 -35.11 3.95 -52.45
CA PRO A 302 -36.09 2.99 -53.00
C PRO A 302 -36.99 2.35 -51.92
N PHE A 303 -36.53 2.26 -50.68
CA PHE A 303 -37.30 1.72 -49.53
C PHE A 303 -38.08 2.80 -48.74
N ALA A 304 -37.89 4.09 -48.98
CA ALA A 304 -38.55 5.16 -48.24
C ALA A 304 -40.07 5.16 -48.48
N SER A 305 -40.48 4.86 -49.70
CA SER A 305 -41.89 4.75 -50.09
C SER A 305 -42.60 3.54 -49.41
N SER A 306 -41.88 2.46 -49.15
CA SER A 306 -42.40 1.27 -48.47
C SER A 306 -42.53 1.43 -46.96
N LEU A 307 -41.77 2.35 -46.36
CA LEU A 307 -41.71 2.55 -44.91
C LEU A 307 -42.51 3.76 -44.41
N ASN A 308 -43.11 4.57 -45.33
CA ASN A 308 -43.85 5.80 -45.02
C ASN A 308 -43.10 6.75 -44.05
N VAL A 309 -41.76 6.81 -44.08
CA VAL A 309 -40.92 7.58 -43.16
C VAL A 309 -40.43 8.83 -43.90
N THR A 310 -41.13 9.95 -43.72
CA THR A 310 -40.60 11.28 -44.09
C THR A 310 -39.84 11.84 -42.90
N ILE A 311 -38.58 12.17 -43.11
CA ILE A 311 -37.67 12.72 -42.07
C ILE A 311 -37.49 14.21 -42.35
N SER A 312 -37.71 15.09 -41.35
CA SER A 312 -37.45 16.52 -41.46
C SER A 312 -35.96 16.85 -41.44
N LEU A 313 -35.57 18.01 -41.95
CA LEU A 313 -34.21 18.52 -41.91
C LEU A 313 -33.70 18.63 -40.47
N GLY A 314 -34.54 19.15 -39.56
CA GLY A 314 -34.24 19.24 -38.13
C GLY A 314 -33.99 17.87 -37.49
N THR A 315 -34.73 16.83 -37.91
CA THR A 315 -34.50 15.45 -37.45
C THR A 315 -33.12 14.95 -37.89
N VAL A 316 -32.68 15.20 -39.13
CA VAL A 316 -31.34 14.80 -39.60
C VAL A 316 -30.23 15.48 -38.77
N VAL A 317 -30.35 16.80 -38.55
CA VAL A 317 -29.33 17.57 -37.77
C VAL A 317 -29.32 17.13 -36.32
N ALA A 318 -30.48 16.92 -35.69
CA ALA A 318 -30.56 16.38 -34.32
C ALA A 318 -29.91 14.99 -34.23
N PHE A 319 -30.16 14.13 -35.23
CA PHE A 319 -29.63 12.78 -35.28
C PHE A 319 -28.08 12.75 -35.41
N LEU A 320 -27.50 13.67 -36.19
CA LEU A 320 -26.04 13.83 -36.28
C LEU A 320 -25.39 14.17 -34.92
N THR A 321 -26.10 15.00 -34.12
CA THR A 321 -25.65 15.35 -32.76
C THR A 321 -25.83 14.17 -31.80
N LEU A 322 -26.95 13.44 -31.88
CA LEU A 322 -27.22 12.24 -31.10
C LEU A 322 -26.20 11.14 -31.36
N ASN A 323 -25.75 10.96 -32.62
CA ASN A 323 -24.74 9.98 -32.97
C ASN A 323 -23.41 10.25 -32.24
N LYS A 324 -22.98 11.52 -32.13
CA LYS A 324 -21.79 11.89 -31.32
C LYS A 324 -22.02 11.59 -29.85
N SER A 325 -23.19 11.95 -29.30
CA SER A 325 -23.55 11.68 -27.91
C SER A 325 -23.68 10.19 -27.59
N PHE A 326 -23.96 9.34 -28.58
CA PHE A 326 -24.02 7.88 -28.47
C PHE A 326 -22.63 7.22 -28.52
N THR A 327 -21.73 7.66 -29.40
CA THR A 327 -20.41 7.03 -29.62
C THR A 327 -19.36 7.44 -28.59
N GLN A 328 -19.41 8.68 -28.10
CA GLN A 328 -18.44 9.22 -27.14
C GLN A 328 -18.40 8.44 -25.79
N PRO A 329 -19.53 8.12 -25.14
CA PRO A 329 -19.54 7.34 -23.91
C PRO A 329 -18.95 5.92 -24.05
N ILE A 330 -19.04 5.29 -25.22
CA ILE A 330 -18.45 3.97 -25.50
C ILE A 330 -16.94 4.04 -25.34
N THR A 331 -16.31 5.11 -25.83
CA THR A 331 -14.88 5.35 -25.68
C THR A 331 -14.49 5.59 -24.20
N HIS A 332 -15.30 6.38 -23.48
CA HIS A 332 -15.07 6.65 -22.06
C HIS A 332 -15.14 5.39 -21.20
N VAL A 333 -16.15 4.54 -21.40
CA VAL A 333 -16.25 3.25 -20.67
C VAL A 333 -14.99 2.40 -20.91
N SER A 334 -14.52 2.32 -22.15
CA SER A 334 -13.31 1.55 -22.49
C SER A 334 -12.07 2.05 -21.77
N GLN A 335 -11.92 3.38 -21.57
CA GLN A 335 -10.80 3.97 -20.81
C GLN A 335 -10.89 3.65 -19.31
N GLN A 336 -12.12 3.65 -18.74
CA GLN A 336 -12.32 3.42 -17.32
C GLN A 336 -12.11 1.96 -16.90
N ILE A 337 -12.19 0.99 -17.80
CA ILE A 337 -11.97 -0.44 -17.49
C ILE A 337 -10.59 -0.65 -16.86
N ASN A 338 -9.56 -0.01 -17.36
CA ASN A 338 -8.21 -0.15 -16.81
C ASN A 338 -8.11 0.42 -15.39
N SER A 339 -8.72 1.56 -15.12
CA SER A 339 -8.76 2.15 -13.78
C SER A 339 -9.47 1.23 -12.78
N VAL A 340 -10.59 0.61 -13.20
CA VAL A 340 -11.33 -0.35 -12.36
C VAL A 340 -10.50 -1.62 -12.08
N LEU A 341 -9.78 -2.13 -13.08
CA LEU A 341 -8.92 -3.32 -12.91
C LEU A 341 -7.72 -3.04 -12.01
N ASN A 342 -7.07 -1.89 -12.16
CA ASN A 342 -5.97 -1.47 -11.28
C ASN A 342 -6.46 -1.30 -9.84
N ALA A 343 -7.60 -0.67 -9.67
CA ALA A 343 -8.23 -0.51 -8.35
C ALA A 343 -8.62 -1.87 -7.73
N ALA A 344 -9.01 -2.86 -8.53
CA ALA A 344 -9.33 -4.19 -8.03
C ALA A 344 -8.09 -4.91 -7.46
N VAL A 345 -6.91 -4.74 -8.09
CA VAL A 345 -5.64 -5.26 -7.56
C VAL A 345 -5.28 -4.55 -6.25
N GLY A 346 -5.40 -3.22 -6.20
CA GLY A 346 -5.21 -2.45 -4.96
C GLY A 346 -6.19 -2.87 -3.86
N ALA A 347 -7.47 -3.10 -4.22
CA ALA A 347 -8.49 -3.59 -3.29
C ALA A 347 -8.10 -4.94 -2.68
N GLU A 348 -7.55 -5.85 -3.47
CA GLU A 348 -7.10 -7.15 -2.97
C GLU A 348 -6.06 -6.99 -1.86
N ARG A 349 -5.03 -6.17 -2.07
CA ARG A 349 -3.97 -5.92 -1.09
C ARG A 349 -4.50 -5.20 0.16
N VAL A 350 -5.36 -4.20 -0.03
CA VAL A 350 -6.04 -3.48 1.06
C VAL A 350 -6.88 -4.43 1.91
N PHE A 351 -7.68 -5.31 1.28
CA PHE A 351 -8.50 -6.26 2.02
C PHE A 351 -7.68 -7.39 2.64
N GLN A 352 -6.57 -7.82 2.03
CA GLN A 352 -5.63 -8.77 2.65
C GLN A 352 -5.08 -8.23 3.98
N LEU A 353 -4.71 -6.94 4.02
CA LEU A 353 -4.26 -6.30 5.25
C LEU A 353 -5.42 -6.14 6.27
N MET A 354 -6.61 -5.76 5.80
CA MET A 354 -7.79 -5.61 6.67
C MET A 354 -8.27 -6.94 7.28
N ASP A 355 -8.11 -8.04 6.56
CA ASP A 355 -8.56 -9.38 6.95
C ASP A 355 -7.46 -10.21 7.62
N ALA A 356 -6.21 -9.71 7.64
CA ALA A 356 -5.12 -10.38 8.33
C ALA A 356 -5.48 -10.60 9.80
N GLU A 357 -5.18 -11.78 10.32
CA GLU A 357 -5.51 -12.15 11.70
C GLU A 357 -4.74 -11.26 12.67
N PRO A 358 -5.42 -10.66 13.66
CA PRO A 358 -4.76 -9.89 14.71
C PRO A 358 -3.95 -10.81 15.60
N GLU A 359 -2.99 -10.25 16.32
CA GLU A 359 -2.33 -10.96 17.39
C GLU A 359 -3.39 -11.41 18.42
N THR A 360 -3.46 -12.72 18.67
CA THR A 360 -4.34 -13.29 19.68
C THR A 360 -3.68 -13.26 21.06
N ASP A 361 -4.44 -12.98 22.09
CA ASP A 361 -4.02 -13.06 23.47
C ASP A 361 -5.03 -13.90 24.26
N GLU A 362 -4.69 -15.16 24.46
CA GLU A 362 -5.54 -16.11 25.22
C GLU A 362 -5.15 -16.16 26.70
N GLY A 363 -4.11 -15.42 27.10
CA GLY A 363 -3.66 -15.35 28.48
C GLY A 363 -4.70 -14.68 29.39
N THR A 364 -4.86 -15.21 30.59
CA THR A 364 -5.79 -14.71 31.59
C THR A 364 -5.10 -14.16 32.85
N VAL A 365 -3.83 -14.57 33.06
CA VAL A 365 -3.05 -14.21 34.25
C VAL A 365 -2.42 -12.82 34.08
N GLU A 366 -2.63 -11.94 35.05
CA GLU A 366 -1.89 -10.69 35.20
C GLU A 366 -0.76 -10.87 36.21
N LEU A 367 0.45 -10.46 35.82
CA LEU A 367 1.62 -10.53 36.70
C LEU A 367 1.53 -9.44 37.78
N SER A 368 1.54 -9.85 39.03
CA SER A 368 1.66 -8.96 40.17
C SER A 368 3.04 -9.15 40.81
N HIS A 369 3.90 -8.14 40.77
CA HIS A 369 5.26 -8.15 41.31
C HIS A 369 6.16 -9.26 40.72
N PRO A 370 6.36 -9.31 39.40
CA PRO A 370 7.15 -10.33 38.76
C PRO A 370 8.61 -10.29 39.22
N GLN A 371 9.20 -11.47 39.49
CA GLN A 371 10.59 -11.64 39.90
C GLN A 371 11.53 -11.74 38.69
N GLY A 372 11.00 -12.17 37.55
CA GLY A 372 11.73 -12.28 36.30
C GLY A 372 12.52 -13.58 36.14
N ASP A 373 12.01 -14.68 36.69
CA ASP A 373 12.52 -16.01 36.42
C ASP A 373 11.97 -16.54 35.09
N VAL A 374 12.82 -17.01 34.17
CA VAL A 374 12.42 -17.46 32.85
C VAL A 374 13.02 -18.81 32.50
N ASP A 375 12.21 -19.86 32.46
CA ASP A 375 12.64 -21.21 32.20
C ASP A 375 12.17 -21.74 30.85
N PHE A 376 13.03 -22.45 30.15
CA PHE A 376 12.71 -23.18 28.92
C PHE A 376 12.80 -24.67 29.19
N THR A 377 11.76 -25.42 28.82
CA THR A 377 11.69 -26.85 28.97
C THR A 377 11.35 -27.51 27.66
N HIS A 378 12.31 -28.21 27.05
CA HIS A 378 12.18 -28.96 25.80
C HIS A 378 11.55 -28.14 24.67
N VAL A 379 12.04 -26.89 24.47
CA VAL A 379 11.48 -25.96 23.49
C VAL A 379 12.07 -26.22 22.11
N ASP A 380 11.19 -26.55 21.18
CA ASP A 380 11.44 -26.61 19.75
C ASP A 380 10.74 -25.44 19.05
N PHE A 381 11.36 -24.88 18.00
CA PHE A 381 10.75 -23.76 17.27
C PHE A 381 11.24 -23.68 15.82
N GLY A 382 10.31 -23.28 14.93
CA GLY A 382 10.58 -22.90 13.55
C GLY A 382 9.64 -21.79 13.09
N TYR A 383 10.15 -20.83 12.30
CA TYR A 383 9.35 -19.75 11.72
C TYR A 383 8.35 -20.25 10.66
N THR A 384 8.65 -21.39 10.05
CA THR A 384 7.76 -22.12 9.14
C THR A 384 7.76 -23.60 9.52
N PRO A 385 6.68 -24.36 9.24
CA PRO A 385 6.61 -25.78 9.55
C PRO A 385 7.74 -26.61 8.95
N GLU A 386 8.30 -26.16 7.80
CA GLU A 386 9.37 -26.87 7.09
C GLU A 386 10.77 -26.54 7.60
N HIS A 387 10.92 -25.46 8.40
CA HIS A 387 12.24 -24.97 8.80
C HIS A 387 12.33 -24.78 10.31
N GLN A 388 12.74 -25.83 11.01
CA GLN A 388 13.03 -25.77 12.44
C GLN A 388 14.35 -25.02 12.68
N VAL A 389 14.36 -24.11 13.66
CA VAL A 389 15.48 -23.22 14.01
C VAL A 389 16.04 -23.55 15.39
N LEU A 390 15.23 -23.93 16.35
CA LEU A 390 15.64 -24.32 17.69
C LEU A 390 15.24 -25.78 17.94
N PHE A 391 16.13 -26.51 18.63
CA PHE A 391 15.99 -27.94 18.89
C PHE A 391 16.28 -28.22 20.36
N ASP A 392 15.26 -28.66 21.08
CA ASP A 392 15.34 -29.13 22.47
C ASP A 392 16.05 -28.14 23.42
N ILE A 393 15.62 -26.88 23.40
CA ILE A 393 16.19 -25.83 24.22
C ILE A 393 15.73 -26.01 25.67
N ASN A 394 16.69 -26.14 26.58
CA ASN A 394 16.50 -26.24 28.01
C ASN A 394 17.35 -25.17 28.70
N ILE A 395 16.71 -24.18 29.34
CA ILE A 395 17.36 -23.06 30.04
C ILE A 395 16.65 -22.93 31.39
N ASN A 396 17.42 -22.81 32.45
CA ASN A 396 16.91 -22.52 33.78
C ASN A 396 17.62 -21.27 34.29
N THR A 397 16.84 -20.25 34.67
CA THR A 397 17.40 -19.00 35.15
C THR A 397 17.00 -18.72 36.59
N SER A 398 17.61 -17.71 37.19
CA SER A 398 17.24 -17.24 38.53
C SER A 398 17.04 -15.72 38.50
N PRO A 399 16.16 -15.16 39.34
CA PRO A 399 15.94 -13.73 39.41
C PRO A 399 17.23 -12.95 39.63
N GLY A 400 17.42 -11.89 38.84
CA GLY A 400 18.63 -11.03 38.90
C GLY A 400 19.87 -11.60 38.21
N GLN A 401 19.78 -12.77 37.57
CA GLN A 401 20.90 -13.42 36.87
C GLN A 401 21.19 -12.77 35.52
N LYS A 402 22.45 -12.69 35.14
CA LYS A 402 22.90 -12.24 33.81
C LYS A 402 23.19 -13.44 32.92
N ILE A 403 22.42 -13.60 31.86
CA ILE A 403 22.51 -14.72 30.91
C ILE A 403 23.07 -14.17 29.57
N ALA A 404 24.19 -14.72 29.10
CA ALA A 404 24.77 -14.35 27.82
C ALA A 404 24.60 -15.46 26.77
N PHE A 405 24.00 -15.13 25.64
CA PHE A 405 23.93 -16.01 24.47
C PHE A 405 25.12 -15.77 23.55
N VAL A 406 25.87 -16.81 23.27
CA VAL A 406 27.06 -16.81 22.42
C VAL A 406 26.90 -17.83 21.29
N GLY A 407 27.40 -17.52 20.10
CA GLY A 407 27.30 -18.41 18.94
C GLY A 407 27.40 -17.67 17.62
N GLY A 408 27.57 -18.40 16.54
CA GLY A 408 27.64 -17.84 15.19
C GLY A 408 26.35 -17.13 14.75
N THR A 409 26.42 -16.40 13.62
CA THR A 409 25.23 -15.84 12.99
C THR A 409 24.30 -16.97 12.54
N GLY A 410 23.02 -16.86 12.85
CA GLY A 410 22.04 -17.91 12.54
C GLY A 410 21.98 -19.06 13.57
N ALA A 411 22.72 -19.00 14.69
CA ALA A 411 22.70 -20.04 15.73
C ALA A 411 21.38 -20.09 16.53
N GLY A 412 20.47 -19.11 16.38
CA GLY A 412 19.15 -19.11 17.07
C GLY A 412 19.06 -18.12 18.25
N LYS A 413 20.08 -17.26 18.49
CA LYS A 413 20.09 -16.31 19.61
C LYS A 413 18.90 -15.35 19.63
N THR A 414 18.67 -14.65 18.53
CA THR A 414 17.53 -13.71 18.37
C THR A 414 16.19 -14.43 18.43
N THR A 415 16.14 -15.69 17.99
CA THR A 415 14.93 -16.52 18.04
C THR A 415 14.51 -16.80 19.49
N ILE A 416 15.46 -17.09 20.41
CA ILE A 416 15.19 -17.26 21.84
C ILE A 416 14.59 -15.97 22.42
N ILE A 417 15.15 -14.81 22.08
CA ILE A 417 14.64 -13.51 22.53
C ILE A 417 13.22 -13.26 22.02
N ASN A 418 12.93 -13.59 20.76
CA ASN A 418 11.60 -13.47 20.19
C ASN A 418 10.58 -14.34 20.92
N LEU A 419 10.98 -15.51 21.37
CA LEU A 419 10.13 -16.40 22.17
C LEU A 419 9.90 -15.89 23.60
N ILE A 420 10.93 -15.32 24.26
CA ILE A 420 10.79 -14.70 25.58
C ILE A 420 9.75 -13.56 25.55
N ASN A 421 9.81 -12.70 24.51
CA ASN A 421 8.85 -11.60 24.31
C ASN A 421 7.48 -12.06 23.80
N ARG A 422 7.32 -13.37 23.57
CA ARG A 422 6.11 -13.95 23.01
C ARG A 422 5.67 -13.24 21.72
N PHE A 423 6.64 -12.90 20.85
CA PHE A 423 6.39 -12.43 19.47
C PHE A 423 5.99 -13.60 18.57
N TYR A 424 6.39 -14.80 18.95
CA TYR A 424 6.05 -16.07 18.33
C TYR A 424 5.64 -17.07 19.41
N GLU A 425 4.74 -17.97 19.05
CA GLU A 425 4.34 -19.08 19.93
C GLU A 425 5.22 -20.31 19.66
N VAL A 426 5.48 -21.11 20.71
CA VAL A 426 6.26 -22.35 20.62
C VAL A 426 5.55 -23.34 19.68
N THR A 427 6.31 -23.97 18.79
CA THR A 427 5.77 -24.96 17.85
C THR A 427 5.89 -26.38 18.42
N PRO A 428 4.95 -27.30 18.08
CA PRO A 428 5.11 -28.72 18.42
C PRO A 428 6.36 -29.31 17.78
N ASN A 429 7.05 -30.19 18.49
CA ASN A 429 8.16 -30.97 17.93
C ASN A 429 7.63 -32.05 16.94
N GLN A 430 8.57 -32.78 16.31
CA GLN A 430 8.23 -33.87 15.37
C GLN A 430 7.37 -35.00 15.98
N GLN A 431 7.34 -35.10 17.29
CA GLN A 431 6.55 -36.10 18.06
C GLN A 431 5.21 -35.51 18.52
N GLY A 432 4.90 -34.24 18.18
CA GLY A 432 3.67 -33.57 18.59
C GLY A 432 3.68 -33.01 20.02
N THR A 433 4.84 -33.04 20.70
CA THR A 433 4.99 -32.48 22.06
C THR A 433 5.34 -31.01 21.94
N VAL A 434 4.66 -30.15 22.70
CA VAL A 434 4.94 -28.69 22.76
C VAL A 434 5.80 -28.43 23.99
N GLY A 435 7.01 -27.90 23.80
CA GLY A 435 7.86 -27.41 24.87
C GLY A 435 7.19 -26.25 25.62
N LYS A 436 7.68 -25.92 26.81
CA LYS A 436 7.11 -24.86 27.64
C LYS A 436 8.15 -23.81 27.97
N ILE A 437 7.72 -22.55 27.94
CA ILE A 437 8.46 -21.42 28.49
C ILE A 437 7.64 -20.93 29.69
N LEU A 438 8.30 -20.86 30.83
CA LEU A 438 7.69 -20.42 32.08
C LEU A 438 8.25 -19.04 32.45
N TYR A 439 7.43 -18.19 33.00
CA TYR A 439 7.81 -16.93 33.61
C TYR A 439 7.32 -16.93 35.06
N ASP A 440 8.23 -16.87 36.02
CA ASP A 440 7.94 -17.05 37.44
C ASP A 440 7.11 -18.33 37.72
N GLY A 441 7.44 -19.42 37.00
CA GLY A 441 6.74 -20.70 37.11
C GLY A 441 5.37 -20.78 36.40
N ILE A 442 4.91 -19.69 35.74
CA ILE A 442 3.64 -19.63 35.00
C ILE A 442 3.93 -19.79 33.51
N PRO A 443 3.24 -20.66 32.76
CA PRO A 443 3.42 -20.77 31.32
C PRO A 443 3.15 -19.44 30.62
N LEU A 444 4.02 -19.03 29.66
CA LEU A 444 3.85 -17.78 28.93
C LEU A 444 2.49 -17.68 28.21
N THR A 445 1.94 -18.84 27.80
CA THR A 445 0.62 -18.92 27.15
C THR A 445 -0.52 -18.45 28.04
N ASP A 446 -0.39 -18.62 29.36
CA ASP A 446 -1.41 -18.33 30.35
C ASP A 446 -1.37 -16.86 30.82
N ILE A 447 -0.23 -16.18 30.59
CA ILE A 447 -0.01 -14.78 30.96
C ILE A 447 -0.54 -13.85 29.84
N ARG A 448 -1.24 -12.80 30.20
CA ARG A 448 -1.64 -11.75 29.24
C ARG A 448 -0.40 -11.09 28.63
N LYS A 449 -0.39 -10.97 27.30
CA LYS A 449 0.76 -10.41 26.55
C LYS A 449 1.12 -8.99 26.97
N ASP A 450 0.13 -8.15 27.25
CA ASP A 450 0.38 -6.79 27.73
C ASP A 450 1.00 -6.76 29.13
N SER A 451 0.61 -7.67 30.04
CA SER A 451 1.21 -7.82 31.35
C SER A 451 2.64 -8.36 31.28
N LEU A 452 2.88 -9.37 30.44
CA LEU A 452 4.20 -9.93 30.18
C LEU A 452 5.15 -8.85 29.61
N ARG A 453 4.74 -8.16 28.56
CA ARG A 453 5.58 -7.15 27.88
C ARG A 453 5.84 -5.93 28.75
N LYS A 454 4.95 -5.56 29.68
CA LYS A 454 5.20 -4.52 30.67
C LYS A 454 6.24 -4.92 31.72
N SER A 455 6.42 -6.22 31.98
CA SER A 455 7.46 -6.74 32.89
C SER A 455 8.82 -6.86 32.23
N MET A 456 8.96 -6.54 30.94
CA MET A 456 10.20 -6.69 30.18
C MET A 456 10.54 -5.38 29.46
N SER A 457 11.83 -5.15 29.22
CA SER A 457 12.29 -4.13 28.28
C SER A 457 13.35 -4.69 27.37
N ILE A 458 13.34 -4.21 26.12
CA ILE A 458 14.28 -4.62 25.10
C ILE A 458 15.07 -3.41 24.60
N VAL A 459 16.40 -3.56 24.50
CA VAL A 459 17.29 -2.64 23.79
C VAL A 459 17.79 -3.37 22.56
N LEU A 460 17.32 -2.94 21.38
CA LEU A 460 17.66 -3.55 20.10
C LEU A 460 19.00 -3.03 19.57
N GLN A 461 19.64 -3.83 18.72
CA GLN A 461 20.84 -3.47 17.98
C GLN A 461 20.63 -2.22 17.11
N GLU A 462 19.54 -2.18 16.33
CA GLU A 462 19.12 -1.00 15.58
C GLU A 462 18.15 -0.19 16.43
N THR A 463 18.62 0.98 16.87
CA THR A 463 17.84 1.86 17.74
C THR A 463 16.87 2.69 16.92
N HIS A 464 15.57 2.51 17.15
CA HIS A 464 14.54 3.37 16.56
C HIS A 464 14.09 4.44 17.55
N LEU A 465 14.21 5.71 17.13
CA LEU A 465 13.68 6.86 17.83
C LEU A 465 12.51 7.45 17.06
N PHE A 466 11.49 7.87 17.78
CA PHE A 466 10.30 8.48 17.21
C PHE A 466 10.49 9.99 17.05
N THR A 467 9.82 10.56 16.04
CA THR A 467 9.73 12.02 15.90
C THR A 467 9.05 12.61 17.14
N GLY A 468 9.68 13.60 17.75
CA GLY A 468 9.24 14.21 19.01
C GLY A 468 10.44 14.67 19.83
N THR A 469 10.23 15.08 21.08
CA THR A 469 11.31 15.52 21.96
C THR A 469 12.14 14.35 22.48
N VAL A 470 13.35 14.64 22.95
CA VAL A 470 14.19 13.67 23.69
C VAL A 470 13.42 13.13 24.91
N LEU A 471 12.72 14.00 25.63
CA LEU A 471 11.94 13.63 26.81
C LEU A 471 10.80 12.65 26.47
N GLU A 472 10.06 12.90 25.39
CA GLU A 472 9.01 12.00 24.91
C GLU A 472 9.55 10.65 24.49
N ASN A 473 10.73 10.61 23.86
CA ASN A 473 11.40 9.38 23.49
C ASN A 473 11.82 8.54 24.70
N ILE A 474 12.28 9.16 25.79
CA ILE A 474 12.57 8.45 27.05
C ILE A 474 11.26 7.96 27.69
N ARG A 475 10.24 8.85 27.81
CA ARG A 475 8.93 8.55 28.40
C ARG A 475 8.18 7.43 27.67
N TYR A 476 8.55 7.14 26.42
CA TYR A 476 7.95 6.04 25.66
C TYR A 476 8.05 4.67 26.38
N GLY A 477 9.08 4.48 27.21
CA GLY A 477 9.23 3.27 28.04
C GLY A 477 8.16 3.14 29.13
N ARG A 478 7.67 4.27 29.69
CA ARG A 478 6.56 4.33 30.64
C ARG A 478 5.83 5.64 30.48
N LEU A 479 4.64 5.61 29.87
CA LEU A 479 3.90 6.82 29.45
C LEU A 479 3.45 7.71 30.60
N ASP A 480 3.25 7.16 31.78
CA ASP A 480 2.88 7.87 33.02
C ASP A 480 4.09 8.39 33.82
N ALA A 481 5.31 8.18 33.32
CA ALA A 481 6.53 8.68 33.96
C ALA A 481 6.55 10.22 33.98
N THR A 482 6.93 10.79 35.13
CA THR A 482 7.13 12.22 35.27
C THR A 482 8.40 12.67 34.53
N ASP A 483 8.55 13.98 34.29
CA ASP A 483 9.77 14.56 33.73
C ASP A 483 10.99 14.23 34.61
N GLU A 484 10.79 14.25 35.92
CA GLU A 484 11.82 13.91 36.90
C GLU A 484 12.26 12.45 36.81
N ASP A 485 11.32 11.51 36.57
CA ASP A 485 11.64 10.08 36.39
C ASP A 485 12.45 9.88 35.11
N CYS A 486 12.07 10.55 34.01
CA CYS A 486 12.83 10.52 32.76
C CYS A 486 14.26 11.06 32.93
N VAL A 487 14.41 12.16 33.66
CA VAL A 487 15.74 12.75 33.97
C VAL A 487 16.56 11.81 34.87
N LYS A 488 15.93 11.16 35.87
CA LYS A 488 16.61 10.15 36.71
C LYS A 488 17.08 8.97 35.88
N ALA A 489 16.25 8.44 34.98
CA ALA A 489 16.62 7.36 34.08
C ALA A 489 17.78 7.76 33.16
N ALA A 490 17.75 8.96 32.58
CA ALA A 490 18.84 9.48 31.75
C ALA A 490 20.16 9.63 32.54
N LYS A 491 20.11 10.08 33.79
CA LYS A 491 21.28 10.17 34.67
C LYS A 491 21.85 8.80 35.02
N LEU A 492 20.98 7.82 35.31
CA LEU A 492 21.37 6.45 35.65
C LEU A 492 22.23 5.82 34.55
N VAL A 493 21.86 6.07 33.29
CA VAL A 493 22.56 5.50 32.12
C VAL A 493 23.63 6.41 31.52
N GLY A 494 23.89 7.60 32.13
CA GLY A 494 24.89 8.54 31.66
C GLY A 494 24.49 9.34 30.42
N ALA A 495 23.19 9.42 30.10
CA ALA A 495 22.67 10.17 28.95
C ALA A 495 22.48 11.67 29.26
N ASP A 496 22.29 12.07 30.53
CA ASP A 496 21.97 13.45 30.94
C ASP A 496 23.00 14.47 30.43
N ASP A 497 24.29 14.13 30.49
CA ASP A 497 25.37 15.04 30.10
C ASP A 497 25.32 15.45 28.63
N PHE A 498 25.05 14.51 27.72
CA PHE A 498 24.94 14.85 26.30
C PHE A 498 23.62 15.55 26.01
N ILE A 499 22.50 15.11 26.64
CA ILE A 499 21.19 15.72 26.46
C ILE A 499 21.24 17.21 26.82
N ARG A 500 21.88 17.57 27.94
CA ARG A 500 22.02 18.98 28.35
C ARG A 500 22.87 19.83 27.42
N ARG A 501 23.74 19.19 26.60
CA ARG A 501 24.53 19.90 25.57
C ARG A 501 23.78 20.14 24.28
N LEU A 502 22.64 19.49 24.07
CA LEU A 502 21.74 19.80 22.96
C LEU A 502 21.14 21.20 23.14
N GLY A 503 20.85 21.88 22.04
CA GLY A 503 20.43 23.29 22.06
C GLY A 503 19.21 23.58 22.96
N GLU A 504 18.25 22.64 23.04
CA GLU A 504 17.05 22.72 23.87
C GLU A 504 17.00 21.64 24.96
N GLY A 505 18.11 20.96 25.22
CA GLY A 505 18.21 19.90 26.22
C GLY A 505 17.18 18.79 25.98
N TYR A 506 16.41 18.44 27.01
CA TYR A 506 15.36 17.42 26.93
C TYR A 506 14.22 17.75 25.97
N MET A 507 14.01 19.04 25.63
CA MET A 507 13.00 19.50 24.70
C MET A 507 13.48 19.52 23.24
N THR A 508 14.74 19.15 23.00
CA THR A 508 15.29 19.06 21.64
C THR A 508 14.44 18.13 20.79
N GLN A 509 13.97 18.64 19.65
CA GLN A 509 13.20 17.86 18.68
C GLN A 509 14.11 16.89 17.91
N LEU A 510 13.71 15.63 17.89
CA LEU A 510 14.34 14.58 17.09
C LEU A 510 13.58 14.43 15.77
N SER A 511 14.30 14.47 14.66
CA SER A 511 13.78 14.05 13.37
C SER A 511 13.85 12.52 13.26
N GLY A 512 13.05 11.92 12.38
CA GLY A 512 12.92 10.47 12.25
C GLY A 512 14.23 9.70 12.45
N ASP A 513 14.19 8.67 13.29
CA ASP A 513 15.33 7.87 13.75
C ASP A 513 16.48 8.65 14.42
N GLY A 514 16.23 9.90 14.87
CA GLY A 514 17.25 10.71 15.54
C GLY A 514 18.45 11.04 14.63
N GLY A 515 18.20 11.38 13.36
CA GLY A 515 19.25 11.68 12.37
C GLY A 515 20.17 12.83 12.74
N ASN A 516 19.81 13.63 13.74
CA ASN A 516 20.62 14.69 14.32
C ASN A 516 21.51 14.23 15.50
N LEU A 517 21.47 12.94 15.86
CA LEU A 517 22.27 12.34 16.93
C LEU A 517 23.29 11.33 16.38
N SER A 518 24.41 11.14 17.07
CA SER A 518 25.34 10.05 16.81
C SER A 518 24.71 8.69 17.14
N ALA A 519 25.25 7.60 16.60
CA ALA A 519 24.76 6.24 16.88
C ALA A 519 24.78 5.92 18.39
N GLY A 520 25.85 6.32 19.12
CA GLY A 520 25.95 6.10 20.56
C GLY A 520 24.95 6.92 21.38
N GLU A 521 24.68 8.17 20.99
CA GLU A 521 23.67 9.00 21.65
C GLU A 521 22.27 8.41 21.47
N ARG A 522 21.94 7.91 20.25
CA ARG A 522 20.68 7.18 20.01
C ARG A 522 20.57 5.95 20.90
N GLN A 523 21.66 5.18 21.04
CA GLN A 523 21.67 3.99 21.88
C GLN A 523 21.52 4.33 23.37
N LEU A 524 22.16 5.40 23.86
CA LEU A 524 21.96 5.88 25.23
C LEU A 524 20.49 6.29 25.49
N LEU A 525 19.81 6.89 24.51
CA LEU A 525 18.38 7.19 24.65
C LEU A 525 17.52 5.92 24.69
N ALA A 526 17.85 4.90 23.92
CA ALA A 526 17.15 3.60 23.98
C ALA A 526 17.34 2.91 25.33
N ILE A 527 18.57 2.99 25.89
CA ILE A 527 18.87 2.47 27.23
C ILE A 527 18.10 3.29 28.29
N ALA A 528 18.03 4.61 28.16
CA ALA A 528 17.23 5.48 29.06
C ALA A 528 15.73 5.16 28.98
N ARG A 529 15.21 4.85 27.78
CA ARG A 529 13.84 4.36 27.56
C ARG A 529 13.57 3.04 28.32
N ALA A 530 14.52 2.11 28.29
CA ALA A 530 14.42 0.87 29.05
C ALA A 530 14.54 1.11 30.55
N ALA A 531 15.38 2.08 30.97
CA ALA A 531 15.58 2.42 32.37
C ALA A 531 14.34 3.04 33.03
N VAL A 532 13.61 3.92 32.32
CA VAL A 532 12.39 4.55 32.87
C VAL A 532 11.25 3.55 33.06
N ALA A 533 11.22 2.48 32.27
CA ALA A 533 10.25 1.39 32.41
C ALA A 533 10.46 0.57 33.70
N ASP A 534 11.70 0.51 34.20
CA ASP A 534 12.12 -0.22 35.41
C ASP A 534 11.65 -1.69 35.44
N PRO A 535 11.93 -2.49 34.42
CA PRO A 535 11.44 -3.87 34.31
C PRO A 535 12.27 -4.84 35.16
N PRO A 536 11.71 -5.94 35.69
CA PRO A 536 12.46 -7.03 36.31
C PRO A 536 13.27 -7.85 35.29
N VAL A 537 12.83 -7.90 34.01
CA VAL A 537 13.57 -8.60 32.94
C VAL A 537 14.04 -7.62 31.89
N LEU A 538 15.31 -7.73 31.54
CA LEU A 538 15.97 -6.91 30.52
C LEU A 538 16.51 -7.77 29.39
N ILE A 539 16.28 -7.34 28.16
CA ILE A 539 16.81 -8.00 26.96
C ILE A 539 17.71 -7.00 26.24
N LEU A 540 18.95 -7.40 25.99
CA LEU A 540 19.95 -6.55 25.33
C LEU A 540 20.47 -7.27 24.08
N ASP A 541 20.30 -6.65 22.91
CA ASP A 541 20.94 -7.09 21.67
C ASP A 541 22.14 -6.16 21.41
N GLU A 542 23.34 -6.67 21.75
CA GLU A 542 24.57 -5.89 21.79
C GLU A 542 25.31 -5.93 20.46
N ALA A 543 25.05 -4.96 19.56
CA ALA A 543 25.93 -4.71 18.43
C ALA A 543 26.31 -3.22 18.35
N THR A 544 27.55 -2.92 18.67
CA THR A 544 28.09 -1.56 18.72
C THR A 544 29.19 -1.34 17.69
N SER A 545 29.10 -1.97 16.53
CA SER A 545 30.15 -2.00 15.50
C SER A 545 30.48 -0.64 14.83
N SER A 546 29.79 0.45 15.19
CA SER A 546 29.90 1.75 14.51
C SER A 546 30.04 2.95 15.47
N ILE A 547 30.44 2.72 16.73
CA ILE A 547 30.51 3.77 17.76
C ILE A 547 31.98 4.04 18.09
N ASP A 548 32.35 5.31 18.32
CA ASP A 548 33.66 5.68 18.79
C ASP A 548 33.94 5.16 20.21
N THR A 549 35.21 4.88 20.53
CA THR A 549 35.64 4.21 21.78
C THR A 549 35.16 4.92 23.04
N ARG A 550 35.06 6.27 23.04
CA ARG A 550 34.62 7.03 24.21
C ARG A 550 33.14 6.87 24.47
N THR A 551 32.33 7.03 23.44
CA THR A 551 30.87 6.85 23.50
C THR A 551 30.53 5.39 23.80
N GLU A 552 31.29 4.44 23.24
CA GLU A 552 31.19 3.03 23.53
C GLU A 552 31.32 2.72 25.04
N GLN A 553 32.33 3.31 25.72
CA GLN A 553 32.49 3.15 27.17
C GLN A 553 31.29 3.72 27.95
N LEU A 554 30.69 4.85 27.49
CA LEU A 554 29.51 5.42 28.11
C LEU A 554 28.31 4.50 27.95
N VAL A 555 28.08 3.98 26.76
CA VAL A 555 27.02 3.02 26.48
C VAL A 555 27.17 1.77 27.34
N GLN A 556 28.39 1.22 27.44
CA GLN A 556 28.68 0.05 28.27
C GLN A 556 28.38 0.31 29.75
N ARG A 557 28.82 1.45 30.30
CA ARG A 557 28.51 1.83 31.68
C ARG A 557 27.01 2.01 31.91
N GLY A 558 26.29 2.59 30.94
CA GLY A 558 24.85 2.73 30.98
C GLY A 558 24.15 1.38 31.03
N MET A 559 24.58 0.44 30.18
CA MET A 559 24.09 -0.94 30.19
C MET A 559 24.39 -1.66 31.51
N ASP A 560 25.63 -1.58 32.01
CA ASP A 560 26.01 -2.19 33.27
C ASP A 560 25.19 -1.67 34.45
N SER A 561 24.92 -0.36 34.48
CA SER A 561 24.07 0.25 35.49
C SER A 561 22.61 -0.23 35.38
N LEU A 562 22.11 -0.37 34.16
CA LEU A 562 20.75 -0.84 33.91
C LEU A 562 20.56 -2.33 34.29
N MET A 563 21.59 -3.17 34.10
CA MET A 563 21.55 -4.60 34.39
C MET A 563 21.52 -4.94 35.89
N GLN A 564 21.90 -4.02 36.78
CA GLN A 564 22.00 -4.30 38.21
C GLN A 564 20.64 -4.68 38.83
N GLY A 565 20.59 -5.82 39.47
CA GLY A 565 19.40 -6.32 40.19
C GLY A 565 18.27 -6.81 39.28
N ARG A 566 18.51 -6.98 37.97
CA ARG A 566 17.53 -7.44 36.99
C ARG A 566 17.98 -8.73 36.31
N THR A 567 17.04 -9.62 36.03
CA THR A 567 17.31 -10.76 35.15
C THR A 567 17.57 -10.23 33.74
N THR A 568 18.77 -10.52 33.22
CA THR A 568 19.20 -9.90 31.96
C THR A 568 19.61 -10.96 30.94
N PHE A 569 18.99 -10.94 29.78
CA PHE A 569 19.37 -11.75 28.61
C PHE A 569 20.15 -10.88 27.63
N VAL A 570 21.38 -11.29 27.33
CA VAL A 570 22.27 -10.51 26.44
C VAL A 570 22.66 -11.36 25.23
N ILE A 571 22.40 -10.87 24.01
CA ILE A 571 23.09 -11.38 22.82
C ILE A 571 24.46 -10.71 22.79
N ALA A 572 25.46 -11.42 23.27
CA ALA A 572 26.76 -10.83 23.47
C ALA A 572 27.62 -10.90 22.21
N HIS A 573 28.05 -9.74 21.75
CA HIS A 573 29.06 -9.56 20.71
C HIS A 573 30.40 -9.08 21.28
N ARG A 574 30.50 -8.91 22.61
CA ARG A 574 31.71 -8.43 23.32
C ARG A 574 32.16 -9.41 24.36
N LEU A 575 33.50 -9.62 24.40
CA LEU A 575 34.13 -10.48 25.37
C LEU A 575 33.91 -10.04 26.81
N SER A 576 33.87 -8.72 27.09
CA SER A 576 33.63 -8.17 28.43
C SER A 576 32.27 -8.53 28.99
N THR A 577 31.23 -8.41 28.18
CA THR A 577 29.88 -8.74 28.59
C THR A 577 29.70 -10.23 28.83
N VAL A 578 30.29 -11.06 27.96
CA VAL A 578 30.28 -12.53 28.11
C VAL A 578 31.01 -12.96 29.38
N ARG A 579 32.18 -12.41 29.65
CA ARG A 579 33.02 -12.77 30.80
C ARG A 579 32.31 -12.49 32.13
N ASN A 580 31.54 -11.41 32.19
CA ASN A 580 30.85 -10.96 33.41
C ASN A 580 29.43 -11.53 33.56
N ALA A 581 29.03 -12.47 32.69
CA ALA A 581 27.74 -13.15 32.79
C ALA A 581 27.80 -14.29 33.84
N ASP A 582 26.72 -14.46 34.58
CA ASP A 582 26.55 -15.53 35.56
C ASP A 582 26.33 -16.89 34.87
N LEU A 583 25.62 -16.87 33.73
CA LEU A 583 25.38 -18.03 32.89
C LEU A 583 25.69 -17.67 31.43
N ILE A 584 26.55 -18.45 30.79
CA ILE A 584 26.86 -18.37 29.37
C ILE A 584 26.23 -19.57 28.69
N ILE A 585 25.44 -19.34 27.65
CA ILE A 585 24.79 -20.35 26.82
C ILE A 585 25.38 -20.29 25.43
N VAL A 586 26.06 -21.35 25.02
CA VAL A 586 26.67 -21.46 23.70
C VAL A 586 25.74 -22.19 22.78
N LEU A 587 25.30 -21.48 21.74
CA LEU A 587 24.39 -21.97 20.72
C LEU A 587 25.12 -22.30 19.43
N ASP A 588 24.86 -23.46 18.87
CA ASP A 588 25.30 -23.84 17.54
C ASP A 588 24.20 -24.60 16.80
N HIS A 589 23.87 -24.18 15.58
CA HIS A 589 22.80 -24.78 14.77
C HIS A 589 21.49 -25.04 15.52
N GLY A 590 21.06 -24.08 16.35
CA GLY A 590 19.81 -24.14 17.09
C GLY A 590 19.81 -25.06 18.31
N ARG A 591 20.96 -25.52 18.76
CA ARG A 591 21.12 -26.37 19.96
C ARG A 591 22.03 -25.71 20.98
N ILE A 592 21.77 -25.94 22.25
CA ILE A 592 22.70 -25.60 23.33
C ILE A 592 23.79 -26.67 23.35
N ILE A 593 25.02 -26.29 23.08
CA ILE A 593 26.17 -27.21 23.06
C ILE A 593 26.99 -27.13 24.34
N GLU A 594 27.03 -25.96 24.98
CA GLU A 594 27.74 -25.72 26.25
C GLU A 594 26.94 -24.70 27.08
N GLN A 595 26.93 -24.89 28.40
CA GLN A 595 26.39 -23.92 29.35
C GLN A 595 27.19 -23.92 30.65
N GLY A 596 27.39 -22.74 31.25
CA GLY A 596 28.17 -22.59 32.49
C GLY A 596 28.68 -21.16 32.66
N ASN A 597 29.46 -20.91 33.69
CA ASN A 597 30.13 -19.64 33.86
C ASN A 597 31.45 -19.57 33.05
N HIS A 598 32.05 -18.39 32.95
CA HIS A 598 33.25 -18.16 32.19
C HIS A 598 34.39 -19.13 32.57
N ALA A 599 34.64 -19.33 33.88
CA ALA A 599 35.75 -20.20 34.35
C ALA A 599 35.50 -21.66 33.93
N GLN A 600 34.29 -22.17 34.15
CA GLN A 600 33.92 -23.54 33.77
C GLN A 600 34.10 -23.80 32.27
N LEU A 601 33.63 -22.86 31.43
CA LEU A 601 33.71 -23.03 29.98
C LEU A 601 35.12 -22.85 29.40
N ILE A 602 35.96 -22.07 30.04
CA ILE A 602 37.40 -21.97 29.67
C ILE A 602 38.10 -23.28 29.98
N ASP A 603 37.84 -23.89 31.16
CA ASP A 603 38.44 -25.15 31.57
C ASP A 603 38.02 -26.34 30.69
N LEU A 604 36.79 -26.32 30.16
CA LEU A 604 36.27 -27.32 29.22
C LEU A 604 37.01 -27.32 27.88
N LYS A 605 37.67 -26.20 27.50
CA LYS A 605 38.38 -26.01 26.20
C LYS A 605 37.51 -26.35 24.98
N GLY A 606 36.23 -26.16 25.09
CA GLY A 606 35.24 -26.46 24.07
C GLY A 606 35.03 -25.33 23.05
N ARG A 607 33.82 -25.21 22.54
CA ARG A 607 33.47 -24.20 21.54
C ARG A 607 33.58 -22.76 22.07
N TYR A 608 33.18 -22.55 23.35
CA TYR A 608 33.32 -21.27 24.01
C TYR A 608 34.81 -20.83 24.06
N TYR A 609 35.68 -21.73 24.45
CA TYR A 609 37.14 -21.46 24.48
C TYR A 609 37.66 -21.03 23.11
N GLN A 610 37.27 -21.73 22.05
CA GLN A 610 37.65 -21.37 20.67
C GLN A 610 37.14 -19.97 20.28
N LEU A 611 35.88 -19.65 20.57
CA LEU A 611 35.30 -18.33 20.27
C LEU A 611 35.98 -17.23 21.07
N TYR A 612 36.34 -17.50 22.34
CA TYR A 612 36.98 -16.54 23.21
C TYR A 612 38.43 -16.27 22.79
N THR A 613 39.23 -17.31 22.47
CA THR A 613 40.64 -17.17 22.07
C THR A 613 40.79 -16.63 20.65
N ASN A 614 39.96 -17.06 19.68
CA ASN A 614 40.01 -16.54 18.30
C ASN A 614 39.52 -15.10 18.17
N SER A 615 38.81 -14.57 19.17
CA SER A 615 38.42 -13.16 19.20
C SER A 615 39.51 -12.25 19.82
N LEU A 616 40.60 -12.85 20.37
CA LEU A 616 41.76 -12.15 20.91
C LEU A 616 42.92 -12.09 19.92
N GLU A 617 42.89 -12.90 18.82
CA GLU A 617 43.78 -12.81 17.67
C GLU A 617 43.15 -11.93 16.57
#